data_62a03e4b3fb4a32603b9e72d8b946c06
#
_entry.id   62a03e4b3fb4a32603b9e72d8b946c06
#
_cell.length_a   1.000
_cell.length_b   1.000
_cell.length_c   1.000
_cell.angle_alpha   90.00
_cell.angle_beta   90.00
_cell.angle_gamma   90.00
#
_symmetry.space_group_name_H-M   'P 1'
#
loop_
_entity.id
_entity.type
_entity.pdbx_description
1 polymer ?
#
loop_
_entity_poly.entity_id
_entity_poly.type
_entity_poly.pdbx_seq_one_letter_code
_entity_poly.pdbx_strand_id
1 'polypeptide(L)'
;LNGLSIYQFGKDPSMLARRKYFSYATFDGDRESKGQVIWKGAKGWERDFKPKDRFSSFTSQPVAMEGPGYFASERPDAQYMSYRQLSEHVASLEAGGFNVVPYVVALHRKLAFPFVTLIMALIAVPFAVTTGKRGAMYGIGAGIVLAILYWTAISIFGAIGAGGLMAPALAAWAPNIIFGCAAMYLLLTVRT
;
A
#
# COMPACT_ATOMS: atom_id res chain seq x y z
N LEU A 1 22.39 3.89 -10.20
CA LEU A 1 21.54 2.69 -10.35
C LEU A 1 22.42 1.50 -10.73
N ASN A 2 22.23 0.35 -10.10
CA ASN A 2 22.95 -0.89 -10.40
C ASN A 2 21.98 -1.93 -10.98
N GLY A 3 22.43 -2.67 -12.02
CA GLY A 3 21.63 -3.76 -12.61
C GLY A 3 20.36 -3.30 -13.35
N LEU A 4 20.44 -2.24 -14.14
CA LEU A 4 19.29 -1.68 -14.87
C LEU A 4 18.93 -2.55 -16.09
N SER A 5 17.67 -2.99 -16.17
CA SER A 5 17.11 -3.66 -17.35
C SER A 5 15.99 -2.84 -17.96
N ILE A 6 16.08 -2.55 -19.25
CA ILE A 6 15.06 -1.79 -20.00
C ILE A 6 14.43 -2.73 -21.02
N TYR A 7 13.11 -2.81 -21.01
CA TYR A 7 12.31 -3.62 -21.92
C TYR A 7 11.53 -2.68 -22.85
N GLN A 8 11.72 -2.83 -24.14
CA GLN A 8 10.98 -2.08 -25.16
C GLN A 8 10.04 -3.04 -25.88
N PHE A 9 8.75 -2.74 -25.82
CA PHE A 9 7.72 -3.50 -26.49
C PHE A 9 7.46 -2.95 -27.90
N GLY A 10 7.04 -3.82 -28.81
CA GLY A 10 6.67 -3.43 -30.16
C GLY A 10 5.33 -2.70 -30.24
N LYS A 11 4.76 -2.60 -31.45
CA LYS A 11 3.40 -2.06 -31.65
C LYS A 11 2.35 -2.87 -30.88
N ASP A 12 2.58 -4.18 -30.71
CA ASP A 12 1.80 -5.04 -29.84
C ASP A 12 2.46 -5.12 -28.45
N PRO A 13 1.78 -4.70 -27.37
CA PRO A 13 2.34 -4.68 -26.02
C PRO A 13 2.66 -6.09 -25.47
N SER A 14 2.17 -7.16 -26.11
CA SER A 14 2.50 -8.55 -25.80
C SER A 14 3.83 -9.03 -26.37
N MET A 15 4.44 -8.27 -27.30
CA MET A 15 5.68 -8.68 -27.98
C MET A 15 6.86 -7.80 -27.57
N LEU A 16 7.84 -8.42 -26.91
CA LEU A 16 9.12 -7.79 -26.58
C LEU A 16 9.91 -7.56 -27.87
N ALA A 17 10.20 -6.29 -28.18
CA ALA A 17 10.99 -5.92 -29.36
C ALA A 17 12.49 -5.88 -29.05
N ARG A 18 12.85 -5.34 -27.89
CA ARG A 18 14.24 -5.11 -27.50
C ARG A 18 14.41 -5.19 -25.98
N ARG A 19 15.56 -5.72 -25.54
CA ARG A 19 15.98 -5.69 -24.15
C ARG A 19 17.39 -5.13 -24.05
N LYS A 20 17.58 -4.14 -23.18
CA LYS A 20 18.90 -3.58 -22.84
C LYS A 20 19.19 -3.86 -21.38
N TYR A 21 20.44 -4.19 -21.10
CA TYR A 21 20.95 -4.36 -19.75
C TYR A 21 22.18 -3.48 -19.54
N PHE A 22 22.25 -2.84 -18.39
CA PHE A 22 23.38 -2.03 -17.94
C PHE A 22 23.82 -2.48 -16.55
N SER A 23 25.10 -2.75 -16.38
CA SER A 23 25.64 -3.11 -15.06
C SER A 23 25.50 -1.97 -14.07
N TYR A 24 25.68 -0.73 -14.54
CA TYR A 24 25.38 0.46 -13.75
C TYR A 24 25.02 1.64 -14.68
N ALA A 25 24.21 2.56 -14.13
CA ALA A 25 23.84 3.80 -14.79
C ALA A 25 24.09 4.96 -13.83
N THR A 26 24.84 5.97 -14.28
CA THR A 26 25.14 7.20 -13.56
C THR A 26 24.36 8.36 -14.15
N PHE A 27 23.86 9.23 -13.29
CA PHE A 27 23.16 10.43 -13.67
C PHE A 27 24.16 11.49 -14.15
N ASP A 28 23.94 12.05 -15.35
CA ASP A 28 24.80 13.06 -15.95
C ASP A 28 24.01 14.38 -16.07
N GLY A 29 23.79 15.01 -14.92
CA GLY A 29 22.95 16.15 -14.57
C GLY A 29 22.56 17.25 -15.58
N ASP A 30 23.05 17.25 -16.84
CA ASP A 30 23.00 18.44 -17.70
C ASP A 30 22.21 18.31 -19.02
N ARG A 31 21.49 17.22 -19.28
CA ARG A 31 20.81 17.07 -20.56
C ARG A 31 19.36 16.62 -20.38
N GLU A 32 18.43 17.57 -20.44
CA GLU A 32 17.01 17.29 -20.63
C GLU A 32 16.68 17.18 -22.13
N SER A 33 16.07 16.09 -22.52
CA SER A 33 15.45 15.94 -23.84
C SER A 33 14.01 15.49 -23.65
N LYS A 34 13.05 16.34 -24.03
CA LYS A 34 11.59 16.04 -23.97
C LYS A 34 11.07 15.60 -22.60
N GLY A 35 11.55 16.19 -21.48
CA GLY A 35 11.12 15.84 -20.12
C GLY A 35 11.75 14.56 -19.58
N GLN A 36 12.69 13.95 -20.33
CA GLN A 36 13.49 12.83 -19.87
C GLN A 36 14.94 13.25 -19.70
N VAL A 37 15.57 12.72 -18.68
CA VAL A 37 16.97 13.01 -18.34
C VAL A 37 17.86 11.94 -18.92
N ILE A 38 19.06 12.34 -19.38
CA ILE A 38 20.02 11.43 -19.96
C ILE A 38 20.93 10.88 -18.88
N TRP A 39 20.96 9.56 -18.78
CA TRP A 39 21.86 8.81 -17.91
C TRP A 39 22.98 8.19 -18.74
N LYS A 40 24.16 8.03 -18.15
CA LYS A 40 25.25 7.23 -18.73
C LYS A 40 25.15 5.80 -18.23
N GLY A 41 24.68 4.90 -19.09
CA GLY A 41 24.73 3.47 -18.84
C GLY A 41 26.09 2.89 -19.23
N ALA A 42 26.67 2.06 -18.39
CA ALA A 42 27.96 1.45 -18.64
C ALA A 42 27.95 -0.07 -18.48
N LYS A 43 28.86 -0.74 -19.21
CA LYS A 43 29.03 -2.19 -19.24
C LYS A 43 27.71 -2.94 -19.42
N GLY A 44 27.18 -2.92 -20.63
CA GLY A 44 25.89 -3.53 -20.90
C GLY A 44 25.84 -4.31 -22.20
N TRP A 45 24.66 -4.85 -22.45
CA TRP A 45 24.33 -5.53 -23.69
C TRP A 45 22.91 -5.16 -24.14
N GLU A 46 22.68 -5.29 -25.44
CA GLU A 46 21.41 -5.05 -26.10
C GLU A 46 21.06 -6.28 -26.94
N ARG A 47 19.81 -6.70 -26.86
CA ARG A 47 19.26 -7.79 -27.66
C ARG A 47 18.00 -7.33 -28.35
N ASP A 48 18.03 -7.30 -29.68
CA ASP A 48 16.90 -7.05 -30.57
C ASP A 48 16.27 -8.39 -30.97
N PHE A 49 14.97 -8.53 -30.73
CA PHE A 49 14.22 -9.76 -31.04
C PHE A 49 13.59 -9.71 -32.45
N LYS A 50 13.47 -8.52 -33.06
CA LYS A 50 12.91 -8.31 -34.40
C LYS A 50 13.70 -7.26 -35.14
N PRO A 51 13.85 -7.39 -36.48
CA PRO A 51 13.44 -8.47 -37.39
C PRO A 51 14.36 -9.70 -37.38
N LYS A 52 15.57 -9.61 -36.85
CA LYS A 52 16.53 -10.71 -36.61
C LYS A 52 17.05 -10.59 -35.18
N ASP A 53 17.15 -11.73 -34.51
CA ASP A 53 17.80 -11.80 -33.19
C ASP A 53 19.26 -11.32 -33.32
N ARG A 54 19.51 -10.13 -32.79
CA ARG A 54 20.84 -9.50 -32.79
C ARG A 54 21.25 -9.21 -31.36
N PHE A 55 22.40 -9.70 -31.01
CA PHE A 55 23.03 -9.41 -29.74
C PHE A 55 24.24 -8.52 -29.93
N SER A 56 24.33 -7.43 -29.15
CA SER A 56 25.51 -6.55 -29.15
C SER A 56 25.85 -6.14 -27.73
N SER A 57 27.13 -6.10 -27.41
CA SER A 57 27.63 -5.56 -26.15
C SER A 57 28.22 -4.17 -26.37
N PHE A 58 28.09 -3.31 -25.36
CA PHE A 58 28.63 -1.95 -25.39
C PHE A 58 29.28 -1.59 -24.07
N THR A 59 30.27 -0.68 -24.13
CA THR A 59 30.99 -0.21 -22.94
C THR A 59 30.26 0.97 -22.27
N SER A 60 29.66 1.86 -23.05
CA SER A 60 28.90 3.00 -22.56
C SER A 60 27.84 3.41 -23.59
N GLN A 61 26.63 3.70 -23.13
CA GLN A 61 25.53 4.18 -23.98
C GLN A 61 24.65 5.17 -23.21
N PRO A 62 24.23 6.28 -23.85
CA PRO A 62 23.27 7.18 -23.22
C PRO A 62 21.89 6.52 -23.14
N VAL A 63 21.21 6.72 -22.03
CA VAL A 63 19.86 6.20 -21.76
C VAL A 63 18.97 7.34 -21.31
N ALA A 64 17.90 7.58 -22.05
CA ALA A 64 16.86 8.54 -21.66
C ALA A 64 15.85 7.85 -20.75
N MET A 65 15.72 8.34 -19.52
CA MET A 65 14.73 7.86 -18.55
C MET A 65 14.42 8.96 -17.52
N GLU A 66 13.54 8.69 -16.59
CA GLU A 66 13.14 9.62 -15.55
C GLU A 66 14.31 10.04 -14.67
N GLY A 67 14.18 11.23 -14.06
CA GLY A 67 15.21 11.79 -13.16
C GLY A 67 15.44 10.95 -11.90
N PRO A 68 16.55 11.20 -11.17
CA PRO A 68 16.88 10.46 -9.95
C PRO A 68 15.77 10.49 -8.89
N GLY A 69 14.99 11.57 -8.83
CA GLY A 69 13.86 11.69 -7.90
C GLY A 69 12.76 10.65 -8.11
N TYR A 70 12.57 10.19 -9.35
CA TYR A 70 11.62 9.11 -9.65
C TYR A 70 12.04 7.78 -9.02
N PHE A 71 13.34 7.48 -9.03
CA PHE A 71 13.87 6.23 -8.47
C PHE A 71 14.17 6.33 -6.97
N ALA A 72 14.38 7.54 -6.44
CA ALA A 72 14.54 7.81 -5.02
C ALA A 72 13.19 7.89 -4.29
N SER A 73 12.10 8.07 -5.01
CA SER A 73 10.77 7.98 -4.48
C SER A 73 10.51 6.52 -4.10
N GLU A 74 10.83 6.15 -2.84
CA GLU A 74 10.22 4.98 -2.20
C GLU A 74 8.72 5.10 -2.47
N ARG A 75 8.09 4.03 -2.96
CA ARG A 75 6.63 4.01 -3.11
C ARG A 75 6.07 4.41 -1.76
N PRO A 76 5.47 5.59 -1.62
CA PRO A 76 5.07 6.04 -0.32
C PRO A 76 4.04 5.05 0.18
N ASP A 77 4.39 4.35 1.27
CA ASP A 77 3.48 3.39 1.87
C ASP A 77 2.22 4.15 2.32
N ALA A 78 1.06 3.72 1.84
CA ALA A 78 -0.24 4.30 2.18
C ALA A 78 -0.42 4.48 3.70
N GLN A 79 0.30 3.70 4.49
CA GLN A 79 0.26 3.73 5.94
C GLN A 79 0.83 5.03 6.51
N TYR A 80 1.91 5.57 5.93
CA TYR A 80 2.58 6.78 6.41
C TYR A 80 2.03 8.08 5.78
N MET A 81 1.24 7.98 4.72
CA MET A 81 0.60 9.14 4.10
C MET A 81 -0.48 9.73 5.02
N SER A 82 -0.61 11.06 5.03
CA SER A 82 -1.80 11.70 5.59
C SER A 82 -3.05 11.36 4.75
N TYR A 83 -4.24 11.58 5.30
CA TYR A 83 -5.49 11.36 4.56
C TYR A 83 -5.51 12.10 3.22
N ARG A 84 -5.09 13.37 3.21
CA ARG A 84 -5.06 14.22 2.02
C ARG A 84 -4.06 13.71 0.99
N GLN A 85 -2.83 13.39 1.40
CA GLN A 85 -1.81 12.83 0.52
C GLN A 85 -2.26 11.51 -0.11
N LEU A 86 -2.88 10.62 0.70
CA LEU A 86 -3.39 9.35 0.20
C LEU A 86 -4.56 9.55 -0.77
N SER A 87 -5.44 10.51 -0.53
CA SER A 87 -6.55 10.83 -1.43
C SER A 87 -6.05 11.37 -2.78
N GLU A 88 -5.06 12.27 -2.78
CA GLU A 88 -4.42 12.79 -3.99
C GLU A 88 -3.68 11.66 -4.75
N HIS A 89 -3.02 10.77 -4.02
CA HIS A 89 -2.33 9.61 -4.60
C HIS A 89 -3.32 8.63 -5.25
N VAL A 90 -4.46 8.35 -4.61
CA VAL A 90 -5.53 7.51 -5.18
C VAL A 90 -6.05 8.11 -6.47
N ALA A 91 -6.34 9.42 -6.51
CA ALA A 91 -6.81 10.10 -7.72
C ALA A 91 -5.77 10.01 -8.87
N SER A 92 -4.48 10.16 -8.56
CA SER A 92 -3.40 10.03 -9.54
C SER A 92 -3.29 8.62 -10.09
N LEU A 93 -3.39 7.59 -9.25
CA LEU A 93 -3.35 6.18 -9.66
C LEU A 93 -4.58 5.81 -10.51
N GLU A 94 -5.76 6.30 -10.13
CA GLU A 94 -7.01 6.07 -10.88
C GLU A 94 -6.93 6.67 -12.28
N ALA A 95 -6.41 7.91 -12.39
CA ALA A 95 -6.16 8.55 -13.68
C ALA A 95 -5.16 7.77 -14.55
N GLY A 96 -4.21 7.06 -13.93
CA GLY A 96 -3.24 6.18 -14.59
C GLY A 96 -3.80 4.78 -14.93
N GLY A 97 -5.05 4.46 -14.59
CA GLY A 97 -5.66 3.15 -14.82
C GLY A 97 -5.15 2.02 -13.91
N PHE A 98 -4.51 2.37 -12.79
CA PHE A 98 -4.03 1.38 -11.82
C PHE A 98 -5.12 0.92 -10.87
N ASN A 99 -4.95 -0.27 -10.29
CA ASN A 99 -5.87 -0.76 -9.26
C ASN A 99 -5.72 0.05 -7.97
N VAL A 100 -6.73 0.84 -7.64
CA VAL A 100 -6.76 1.71 -6.45
C VAL A 100 -7.47 1.09 -5.24
N VAL A 101 -8.10 -0.08 -5.39
CA VAL A 101 -8.92 -0.71 -4.33
C VAL A 101 -8.19 -0.82 -2.99
N PRO A 102 -6.93 -1.30 -2.90
CA PRO A 102 -6.21 -1.38 -1.63
C PRO A 102 -5.99 -0.01 -0.97
N TYR A 103 -5.75 1.02 -1.78
CA TYR A 103 -5.52 2.39 -1.29
C TYR A 103 -6.81 3.05 -0.80
N VAL A 104 -7.95 2.77 -1.47
CA VAL A 104 -9.27 3.24 -1.03
C VAL A 104 -9.66 2.59 0.30
N VAL A 105 -9.39 1.29 0.50
CA VAL A 105 -9.56 0.63 1.80
C VAL A 105 -8.71 1.30 2.88
N ALA A 106 -7.44 1.59 2.59
CA ALA A 106 -6.56 2.29 3.51
C ALA A 106 -7.05 3.70 3.86
N LEU A 107 -7.64 4.42 2.88
CA LEU A 107 -8.22 5.74 3.07
C LEU A 107 -9.40 5.70 4.05
N HIS A 108 -10.37 4.80 3.84
CA HIS A 108 -11.48 4.60 4.77
C HIS A 108 -11.01 4.14 6.15
N ARG A 109 -9.97 3.30 6.21
CA ARG A 109 -9.39 2.84 7.46
C ARG A 109 -8.81 3.98 8.30
N LYS A 110 -8.20 5.01 7.66
CA LYS A 110 -7.72 6.20 8.38
C LYS A 110 -8.85 6.98 9.06
N LEU A 111 -10.05 6.99 8.48
CA LEU A 111 -11.23 7.59 9.09
C LEU A 111 -11.85 6.68 10.17
N ALA A 112 -11.85 5.38 9.96
CA ALA A 112 -12.41 4.40 10.89
C ALA A 112 -11.57 4.24 12.17
N PHE A 113 -10.25 4.46 12.08
CA PHE A 113 -9.30 4.21 13.17
C PHE A 113 -9.57 5.01 14.46
N PRO A 114 -9.90 6.32 14.45
CA PRO A 114 -10.23 7.04 15.67
C PRO A 114 -11.42 6.46 16.45
N PHE A 115 -12.36 5.83 15.76
CA PHE A 115 -13.53 5.20 16.41
C PHE A 115 -13.19 3.94 17.20
N VAL A 116 -12.02 3.33 16.95
CA VAL A 116 -11.51 2.18 17.71
C VAL A 116 -11.40 2.50 19.18
N THR A 117 -10.84 3.65 19.52
CA THR A 117 -10.64 4.07 20.91
C THR A 117 -11.98 4.29 21.63
N LEU A 118 -12.95 4.88 20.93
CA LEU A 118 -14.30 5.08 21.46
C LEU A 118 -14.99 3.74 21.74
N ILE A 119 -14.95 2.82 20.78
CA ILE A 119 -15.57 1.50 20.90
C ILE A 119 -14.92 0.68 22.02
N MET A 120 -13.58 0.70 22.11
CA MET A 120 -12.85 0.01 23.18
C MET A 120 -13.17 0.59 24.56
N ALA A 121 -13.30 1.93 24.67
CA ALA A 121 -13.73 2.57 25.91
C ALA A 121 -15.15 2.15 26.28
N LEU A 122 -16.09 2.10 25.33
CA LEU A 122 -17.46 1.64 25.56
C LEU A 122 -17.52 0.19 26.03
N ILE A 123 -16.69 -0.70 25.45
CA ILE A 123 -16.61 -2.11 25.90
C ILE A 123 -16.00 -2.20 27.31
N ALA A 124 -15.03 -1.37 27.64
CA ALA A 124 -14.36 -1.40 28.93
C ALA A 124 -15.31 -1.12 30.10
N VAL A 125 -16.34 -0.27 29.93
CA VAL A 125 -17.30 0.08 30.98
C VAL A 125 -18.02 -1.14 31.55
N PRO A 126 -18.74 -1.98 30.78
CA PRO A 126 -19.41 -3.16 31.32
C PRO A 126 -18.43 -4.17 31.95
N PHE A 127 -17.23 -4.29 31.40
CA PHE A 127 -16.19 -5.13 32.02
C PHE A 127 -15.73 -4.60 33.37
N ALA A 128 -15.53 -3.29 33.50
CA ALA A 128 -15.14 -2.69 34.79
C ALA A 128 -16.19 -2.93 35.87
N VAL A 129 -17.48 -2.81 35.55
CA VAL A 129 -18.59 -3.02 36.50
C VAL A 129 -18.74 -4.49 36.90
N THR A 130 -18.67 -5.41 35.94
CA THR A 130 -18.86 -6.85 36.18
C THR A 130 -17.65 -7.53 36.82
N THR A 131 -16.45 -7.01 36.60
CA THR A 131 -15.18 -7.63 37.00
C THR A 131 -14.77 -7.23 38.42
N GLY A 132 -15.39 -6.20 39.01
CA GLY A 132 -15.03 -5.72 40.36
C GLY A 132 -14.98 -6.81 41.44
N LYS A 133 -15.73 -7.92 41.26
CA LYS A 133 -15.75 -9.09 42.15
C LYS A 133 -14.72 -10.17 41.78
N ARG A 134 -14.14 -10.15 40.60
CA ARG A 134 -13.24 -11.21 40.07
C ARG A 134 -11.75 -10.83 40.07
N GLY A 135 -11.42 -9.64 40.54
CA GLY A 135 -10.03 -9.14 40.62
C GLY A 135 -9.51 -8.48 39.35
N ALA A 136 -8.56 -7.56 39.51
CA ALA A 136 -7.99 -6.73 38.42
C ALA A 136 -7.34 -7.57 37.32
N MET A 137 -6.73 -8.71 37.62
CA MET A 137 -6.06 -9.59 36.69
C MET A 137 -7.02 -10.13 35.60
N TYR A 138 -8.25 -10.44 35.94
CA TYR A 138 -9.25 -10.88 34.96
C TYR A 138 -9.62 -9.78 33.98
N GLY A 139 -9.79 -8.54 34.48
CA GLY A 139 -10.08 -7.39 33.61
C GLY A 139 -8.96 -7.08 32.60
N ILE A 140 -7.72 -7.16 33.05
CA ILE A 140 -6.53 -6.97 32.19
C ILE A 140 -6.48 -8.07 31.10
N GLY A 141 -6.64 -9.35 31.51
CA GLY A 141 -6.64 -10.47 30.56
C GLY A 141 -7.75 -10.36 29.51
N ALA A 142 -8.97 -10.03 29.93
CA ALA A 142 -10.10 -9.82 29.01
C ALA A 142 -9.84 -8.65 28.05
N GLY A 143 -9.25 -7.55 28.52
CA GLY A 143 -8.88 -6.41 27.68
C GLY A 143 -7.87 -6.77 26.61
N ILE A 144 -6.84 -7.56 26.94
CA ILE A 144 -5.83 -8.04 25.98
C ILE A 144 -6.48 -8.93 24.91
N VAL A 145 -7.32 -9.88 25.32
CA VAL A 145 -8.04 -10.76 24.39
C VAL A 145 -8.92 -9.96 23.42
N LEU A 146 -9.67 -8.99 23.94
CA LEU A 146 -10.49 -8.10 23.12
C LEU A 146 -9.66 -7.28 22.12
N ALA A 147 -8.52 -6.76 22.56
CA ALA A 147 -7.62 -6.02 21.69
C ALA A 147 -7.08 -6.90 20.54
N ILE A 148 -6.69 -8.14 20.84
CA ILE A 148 -6.23 -9.10 19.83
C ILE A 148 -7.36 -9.45 18.84
N LEU A 149 -8.57 -9.72 19.34
CA LEU A 149 -9.73 -10.02 18.50
C LEU A 149 -10.07 -8.85 17.56
N TYR A 150 -10.04 -7.64 18.11
CA TYR A 150 -10.30 -6.43 17.32
C TYR A 150 -9.23 -6.22 16.23
N TRP A 151 -7.95 -6.36 16.59
CA TRP A 151 -6.84 -6.24 15.63
C TRP A 151 -6.91 -7.29 14.52
N THR A 152 -7.26 -8.52 14.91
CA THR A 152 -7.46 -9.63 13.96
C THR A 152 -8.62 -9.32 13.00
N ALA A 153 -9.73 -8.82 13.52
CA ALA A 153 -10.87 -8.41 12.70
C ALA A 153 -10.49 -7.31 11.68
N ILE A 154 -9.80 -6.24 12.14
CA ILE A 154 -9.30 -5.18 11.23
C ILE A 154 -8.42 -5.77 10.12
N SER A 155 -7.55 -6.71 10.45
CA SER A 155 -6.62 -7.32 9.49
C SER A 155 -7.36 -8.19 8.46
N ILE A 156 -8.29 -9.02 8.91
CA ILE A 156 -9.09 -9.90 8.04
C ILE A 156 -9.97 -9.08 7.10
N PHE A 157 -10.77 -8.15 7.63
CA PHE A 157 -11.65 -7.32 6.80
C PHE A 157 -10.86 -6.42 5.85
N GLY A 158 -9.70 -5.90 6.32
CA GLY A 158 -8.78 -5.15 5.47
C GLY A 158 -8.24 -5.96 4.31
N ALA A 159 -7.84 -7.22 4.53
CA ALA A 159 -7.36 -8.12 3.49
C ALA A 159 -8.47 -8.48 2.48
N ILE A 160 -9.69 -8.78 2.96
CA ILE A 160 -10.86 -9.07 2.11
C ILE A 160 -11.19 -7.85 1.22
N GLY A 161 -11.17 -6.63 1.81
CA GLY A 161 -11.41 -5.40 1.08
C GLY A 161 -10.33 -5.10 0.05
N ALA A 162 -9.05 -5.24 0.41
CA ALA A 162 -7.92 -5.02 -0.49
C ALA A 162 -7.91 -6.03 -1.66
N GLY A 163 -8.41 -7.24 -1.43
CA GLY A 163 -8.62 -8.26 -2.46
C GLY A 163 -9.83 -7.99 -3.38
N GLY A 164 -10.60 -6.93 -3.15
CA GLY A 164 -11.77 -6.57 -3.96
C GLY A 164 -13.01 -7.45 -3.73
N LEU A 165 -12.99 -8.32 -2.70
CA LEU A 165 -14.11 -9.21 -2.37
C LEU A 165 -15.24 -8.49 -1.61
N MET A 166 -14.98 -7.28 -1.12
CA MET A 166 -15.93 -6.46 -0.36
C MET A 166 -15.75 -4.99 -0.71
N ALA A 167 -16.84 -4.21 -0.65
CA ALA A 167 -16.78 -2.77 -0.84
C ALA A 167 -15.75 -2.13 0.14
N PRO A 168 -14.83 -1.26 -0.32
CA PRO A 168 -13.75 -0.72 0.49
C PRO A 168 -14.21 -0.04 1.78
N ALA A 169 -15.32 0.71 1.72
CA ALA A 169 -15.90 1.35 2.88
C ALA A 169 -16.37 0.31 3.92
N LEU A 170 -17.09 -0.74 3.47
CA LEU A 170 -17.58 -1.81 4.34
C LEU A 170 -16.42 -2.56 4.99
N ALA A 171 -15.38 -2.88 4.24
CA ALA A 171 -14.19 -3.55 4.76
C ALA A 171 -13.48 -2.75 5.87
N ALA A 172 -13.44 -1.42 5.74
CA ALA A 172 -12.82 -0.57 6.74
C ALA A 172 -13.68 -0.35 7.99
N TRP A 173 -15.02 -0.33 7.85
CA TRP A 173 -15.94 -0.01 8.94
C TRP A 173 -16.57 -1.23 9.63
N ALA A 174 -16.58 -2.42 8.98
CA ALA A 174 -17.18 -3.63 9.53
C ALA A 174 -16.69 -3.99 10.94
N PRO A 175 -15.39 -3.97 11.27
CA PRO A 175 -14.94 -4.22 12.64
C PRO A 175 -15.55 -3.25 13.64
N ASN A 176 -15.60 -1.95 13.31
CA ASN A 176 -16.18 -0.93 14.17
C ASN A 176 -17.67 -1.17 14.42
N ILE A 177 -18.41 -1.57 13.40
CA ILE A 177 -19.83 -1.87 13.52
C ILE A 177 -20.06 -3.09 14.39
N ILE A 178 -19.32 -4.19 14.15
CA ILE A 178 -19.45 -5.43 14.92
C ILE A 178 -19.16 -5.20 16.40
N PHE A 179 -18.00 -4.59 16.71
CA PHE A 179 -17.61 -4.33 18.09
C PHE A 179 -18.44 -3.22 18.74
N GLY A 180 -18.92 -2.24 17.96
CA GLY A 180 -19.85 -1.21 18.44
C GLY A 180 -21.21 -1.79 18.84
N CYS A 181 -21.76 -2.70 18.02
CA CYS A 181 -22.99 -3.43 18.37
C CYS A 181 -22.79 -4.31 19.62
N ALA A 182 -21.65 -4.99 19.72
CA ALA A 182 -21.31 -5.78 20.91
C ALA A 182 -21.19 -4.90 22.16
N ALA A 183 -20.55 -3.74 22.05
CA ALA A 183 -20.44 -2.76 23.13
C ALA A 183 -21.81 -2.29 23.60
N MET A 184 -22.67 -1.92 22.66
CA MET A 184 -24.04 -1.48 22.94
C MET A 184 -24.87 -2.59 23.63
N TYR A 185 -24.79 -3.81 23.11
CA TYR A 185 -25.45 -4.96 23.71
C TYR A 185 -24.98 -5.20 25.15
N LEU A 186 -23.68 -5.18 25.40
CA LEU A 186 -23.12 -5.34 26.75
C LEU A 186 -23.57 -4.24 27.70
N LEU A 187 -23.55 -2.98 27.24
CA LEU A 187 -24.03 -1.84 28.06
C LEU A 187 -25.50 -1.97 28.45
N LEU A 188 -26.34 -2.42 27.52
CA LEU A 188 -27.79 -2.61 27.77
C LEU A 188 -28.08 -3.81 28.69
N THR A 189 -27.18 -4.80 28.71
CA THR A 189 -27.37 -6.05 29.46
C THR A 189 -26.76 -5.97 30.86
N VAL A 190 -25.83 -5.06 31.13
CA VAL A 190 -25.27 -4.84 32.46
C VAL A 190 -26.38 -4.24 33.34
N ARG A 191 -26.94 -5.07 34.23
CA ARG A 191 -27.83 -4.67 35.29
C ARG A 191 -26.99 -3.97 36.38
N THR A 192 -27.19 -2.70 36.57
CA THR A 192 -26.70 -1.95 37.74
C THR A 192 -27.36 -2.42 39.03
#